data_7ec66a7264622c3b86e7a8038dff15b3
#
_entry.id   7ec66a7264622c3b86e7a8038dff15b3
#
_cell.length_a   1.000
_cell.length_b   1.000
_cell.length_c   1.000
_cell.angle_alpha   90.00
_cell.angle_beta   90.00
_cell.angle_gamma   90.00
#
_symmetry.space_group_name_H-M   'P 1'
#
loop_
_entity.id
_entity.type
_entity.pdbx_description
1 polymer ?
#
loop_
_entity_poly.entity_id
_entity_poly.type
_entity_poly.pdbx_seq_one_letter_code
_entity_poly.pdbx_strand_id
1 'polypeptide(L)'
;DKAQAGGVDLMWDPEMNTENLAQRPTTGTAVISPTAFRVTPSGVTIHKKNFDTYVGAYKKAGYKIWPLVDNNFNPTATHEFLVNKSVREETIKRLIGYALLYGFDGYNLDFENINYEDRDELTSFVAAFSVAAHAYGLKVSMDVTPVSASKNWSQVYDRASLAPHLDYLMLMAYDQVGRTSPVPGPCATAPWVESAVRKTLEFIDKDKLVLGMPLYMRTWYSTDEESMLPENPDEWPAPTGSG
;
A
#
# COMPACT_ATOMS: atom_id res chain seq x y z
N ASP A 1 7.34 -14.05 26.70
CA ASP A 1 6.84 -13.09 25.69
C ASP A 1 7.95 -12.08 25.40
N LYS A 2 8.76 -12.40 24.42
CA LYS A 2 9.68 -11.41 23.86
C LYS A 2 8.83 -10.53 22.96
N ALA A 3 8.56 -9.30 23.38
CA ALA A 3 8.10 -8.26 22.50
C ALA A 3 9.01 -8.27 21.27
N GLN A 4 8.46 -8.49 20.09
CA GLN A 4 9.23 -8.43 18.86
C GLN A 4 9.75 -6.99 18.74
N ALA A 5 11.02 -6.82 19.04
CA ALA A 5 11.70 -5.57 18.81
C ALA A 5 11.70 -5.34 17.28
N GLY A 6 10.96 -4.33 16.82
CA GLY A 6 11.07 -3.81 15.47
C GLY A 6 9.93 -4.09 14.49
N GLY A 7 8.85 -4.75 14.86
CA GLY A 7 7.68 -4.92 13.99
C GLY A 7 6.88 -3.62 13.82
N VAL A 8 6.32 -3.39 12.63
CA VAL A 8 5.34 -2.33 12.36
C VAL A 8 3.96 -2.95 12.30
N ASP A 9 3.02 -2.38 13.06
CA ASP A 9 1.60 -2.64 12.97
C ASP A 9 0.95 -1.40 12.36
N LEU A 10 0.56 -1.50 11.07
CA LEU A 10 0.07 -0.40 10.27
C LEU A 10 -1.32 -0.73 9.72
N MET A 11 -2.21 0.24 9.79
CA MET A 11 -3.54 0.18 9.19
C MET A 11 -3.66 1.27 8.11
N TRP A 12 -3.99 0.84 6.87
CA TRP A 12 -4.41 1.78 5.82
C TRP A 12 -5.82 2.28 6.12
N ASP A 13 -6.03 3.58 5.96
CA ASP A 13 -7.34 4.22 6.15
C ASP A 13 -7.73 5.03 4.90
N PRO A 14 -8.37 4.39 3.91
CA PRO A 14 -8.79 5.05 2.69
C PRO A 14 -9.95 6.03 2.92
N GLU A 15 -10.80 5.78 3.91
CA GLU A 15 -11.95 6.62 4.22
C GLU A 15 -11.55 7.85 5.05
N MET A 16 -10.41 7.76 5.74
CA MET A 16 -9.88 8.81 6.61
C MET A 16 -10.93 9.31 7.61
N ASN A 17 -11.59 8.42 8.30
CA ASN A 17 -12.55 8.79 9.34
C ASN A 17 -11.98 8.55 10.75
N THR A 18 -12.57 9.18 11.74
CA THR A 18 -12.15 9.04 13.14
C THR A 18 -12.90 7.95 13.91
N GLU A 19 -13.84 7.26 13.28
CA GLU A 19 -14.63 6.19 13.90
C GLU A 19 -13.77 4.98 14.23
N ASN A 20 -12.71 4.77 13.45
CA ASN A 20 -11.74 3.69 13.66
C ASN A 20 -10.84 3.87 14.90
N LEU A 21 -10.87 5.02 15.56
CA LEU A 21 -10.06 5.26 16.77
C LEU A 21 -10.35 4.27 17.91
N ALA A 22 -11.60 3.80 18.00
CA ALA A 22 -12.02 2.80 18.99
C ALA A 22 -11.43 1.40 18.73
N GLN A 23 -10.92 1.15 17.53
CA GLN A 23 -10.34 -0.13 17.10
C GLN A 23 -8.82 -0.16 17.23
N ARG A 24 -8.25 0.77 18.00
CA ARG A 24 -6.82 0.87 18.18
C ARG A 24 -6.22 -0.46 18.65
N PRO A 25 -5.12 -0.93 17.99
CA PRO A 25 -4.37 -2.08 18.46
C PRO A 25 -3.86 -1.87 19.90
N THR A 26 -3.96 -2.89 20.73
CA THR A 26 -3.50 -2.85 22.12
C THR A 26 -2.02 -3.20 22.27
N THR A 27 -1.39 -3.73 21.20
CA THR A 27 0.01 -4.19 21.20
C THR A 27 0.73 -3.73 19.94
N GLY A 28 2.02 -3.44 20.05
CA GLY A 28 2.87 -3.04 18.93
C GLY A 28 2.90 -1.52 18.65
N THR A 29 3.55 -1.13 17.57
CA THR A 29 3.57 0.27 17.11
C THR A 29 2.35 0.52 16.26
N ALA A 30 1.37 1.23 16.78
CA ALA A 30 0.18 1.62 16.04
C ALA A 30 0.52 2.74 15.05
N VAL A 31 0.50 2.43 13.77
CA VAL A 31 0.65 3.38 12.67
C VAL A 31 -0.65 3.46 11.91
N ILE A 32 -1.13 4.67 11.65
CA ILE A 32 -2.24 4.91 10.73
C ILE A 32 -1.70 5.51 9.44
N SER A 33 -2.13 4.96 8.31
CA SER A 33 -1.75 5.39 6.96
C SER A 33 -2.97 5.88 6.19
N PRO A 34 -3.35 7.16 6.36
CA PRO A 34 -4.47 7.75 5.64
C PRO A 34 -4.11 7.96 4.16
N THR A 35 -5.03 7.66 3.24
CA THR A 35 -4.88 7.96 1.80
C THR A 35 -5.02 9.46 1.57
N ALA A 36 -3.94 10.21 1.81
CA ALA A 36 -3.98 11.66 1.91
C ALA A 36 -3.37 12.40 0.73
N PHE A 37 -2.40 11.81 0.05
CA PHE A 37 -1.63 12.47 -1.00
C PHE A 37 -1.70 11.72 -2.32
N ARG A 38 -1.66 12.47 -3.41
CA ARG A 38 -1.57 11.92 -4.77
C ARG A 38 -0.53 12.65 -5.58
N VAL A 39 0.36 11.90 -6.24
CA VAL A 39 1.25 12.47 -7.26
C VAL A 39 0.51 12.71 -8.56
N THR A 40 0.87 13.80 -9.22
CA THR A 40 0.33 14.21 -10.52
C THR A 40 1.48 14.68 -11.41
N PRO A 41 1.29 14.85 -12.72
CA PRO A 41 2.32 15.40 -13.60
C PRO A 41 2.85 16.77 -13.18
N SER A 42 2.11 17.51 -12.37
CA SER A 42 2.48 18.85 -11.87
C SER A 42 2.91 18.88 -10.41
N GLY A 43 3.03 17.74 -9.75
CA GLY A 43 3.45 17.67 -8.35
C GLY A 43 2.55 16.80 -7.47
N VAL A 44 2.38 17.18 -6.21
CA VAL A 44 1.56 16.45 -5.23
C VAL A 44 0.34 17.26 -4.80
N THR A 45 -0.79 16.58 -4.67
CA THR A 45 -2.06 17.14 -4.16
C THR A 45 -2.45 16.44 -2.86
N ILE A 46 -3.19 17.17 -2.00
CA ILE A 46 -3.83 16.60 -0.79
C ILE A 46 -5.29 16.31 -1.12
N HIS A 47 -5.76 15.13 -0.76
CA HIS A 47 -7.10 14.68 -1.14
C HIS A 47 -8.22 15.18 -0.23
N LYS A 48 -7.96 15.67 0.99
CA LYS A 48 -9.03 15.72 1.98
C LYS A 48 -9.27 17.07 2.64
N LYS A 49 -10.57 17.38 2.75
CA LYS A 49 -11.11 18.38 3.69
C LYS A 49 -10.95 17.86 5.13
N ASN A 50 -10.60 18.74 6.07
CA ASN A 50 -10.45 18.44 7.50
C ASN A 50 -9.27 17.51 7.85
N PHE A 51 -8.21 17.50 7.06
CA PHE A 51 -7.02 16.69 7.33
C PHE A 51 -6.38 17.03 8.68
N ASP A 52 -6.37 18.31 9.07
CA ASP A 52 -5.88 18.76 10.39
C ASP A 52 -6.61 18.08 11.55
N THR A 53 -7.95 18.03 11.46
CA THR A 53 -8.79 17.39 12.49
C THR A 53 -8.50 15.91 12.60
N TYR A 54 -8.36 15.23 11.46
CA TYR A 54 -8.02 13.82 11.39
C TYR A 54 -6.66 13.54 12.04
N VAL A 55 -5.61 14.23 11.61
CA VAL A 55 -4.25 14.07 12.15
C VAL A 55 -4.23 14.36 13.65
N GLY A 56 -4.88 15.45 14.08
CA GLY A 56 -4.95 15.82 15.51
C GLY A 56 -5.61 14.75 16.37
N ALA A 57 -6.71 14.13 15.88
CA ALA A 57 -7.42 13.08 16.59
C ALA A 57 -6.56 11.81 16.75
N TYR A 58 -5.95 11.33 15.67
CA TYR A 58 -5.11 10.13 15.72
C TYR A 58 -3.84 10.33 16.55
N LYS A 59 -3.17 11.50 16.45
CA LYS A 59 -2.01 11.82 17.30
C LYS A 59 -2.39 11.87 18.78
N LYS A 60 -3.53 12.49 19.12
CA LYS A 60 -4.05 12.50 20.49
C LYS A 60 -4.31 11.09 21.03
N ALA A 61 -4.75 10.18 20.16
CA ALA A 61 -4.94 8.77 20.48
C ALA A 61 -3.62 7.98 20.56
N GLY A 62 -2.47 8.60 20.25
CA GLY A 62 -1.14 8.00 20.36
C GLY A 62 -0.70 7.20 19.15
N TYR A 63 -1.35 7.40 17.98
CA TYR A 63 -0.90 6.81 16.73
C TYR A 63 0.29 7.56 16.15
N LYS A 64 1.17 6.85 15.49
CA LYS A 64 2.08 7.40 14.49
C LYS A 64 1.35 7.59 13.17
N ILE A 65 1.69 8.63 12.43
CA ILE A 65 1.01 9.00 11.19
C ILE A 65 2.00 8.84 10.03
N TRP A 66 1.70 7.88 9.13
CA TRP A 66 2.42 7.68 7.87
C TRP A 66 1.45 7.84 6.71
N PRO A 67 1.19 9.07 6.24
CA PRO A 67 0.26 9.27 5.15
C PRO A 67 0.65 8.47 3.91
N LEU A 68 -0.37 7.92 3.24
CA LEU A 68 -0.21 7.23 1.98
C LEU A 68 -0.14 8.24 0.84
N VAL A 69 0.78 8.01 -0.07
CA VAL A 69 0.97 8.78 -1.31
C VAL A 69 0.72 7.84 -2.48
N ASP A 70 -0.36 8.06 -3.22
CA ASP A 70 -0.75 7.25 -4.37
C ASP A 70 -0.44 7.91 -5.72
N ASN A 71 -0.52 7.12 -6.80
CA ASN A 71 -0.43 7.56 -8.19
C ASN A 71 -1.75 7.42 -8.95
N ASN A 72 -2.86 7.17 -8.26
CA ASN A 72 -4.20 6.96 -8.85
C ASN A 72 -4.25 5.82 -9.89
N PHE A 73 -3.39 4.83 -9.81
CA PHE A 73 -3.30 3.72 -10.78
C PHE A 73 -3.16 4.19 -12.23
N ASN A 74 -2.66 5.41 -12.47
CA ASN A 74 -2.61 6.02 -13.79
C ASN A 74 -1.18 5.97 -14.36
N PRO A 75 -0.88 5.04 -15.27
CA PRO A 75 0.48 4.84 -15.78
C PRO A 75 0.99 6.04 -16.58
N THR A 76 0.12 6.74 -17.31
CA THR A 76 0.52 7.93 -18.11
C THR A 76 0.91 9.09 -17.20
N ALA A 77 0.05 9.46 -16.25
CA ALA A 77 0.35 10.54 -15.31
C ALA A 77 1.56 10.20 -14.42
N THR A 78 1.73 8.93 -14.07
CA THR A 78 2.90 8.47 -13.32
C THR A 78 4.17 8.58 -14.12
N HIS A 79 4.16 8.21 -15.40
CA HIS A 79 5.29 8.43 -16.30
C HIS A 79 5.70 9.90 -16.36
N GLU A 80 4.73 10.79 -16.66
CA GLU A 80 5.01 12.24 -16.74
C GLU A 80 5.59 12.80 -15.43
N PHE A 81 5.14 12.31 -14.28
CA PHE A 81 5.71 12.64 -12.98
C PHE A 81 7.13 12.11 -12.82
N LEU A 82 7.34 10.82 -13.11
CA LEU A 82 8.62 10.14 -12.85
C LEU A 82 9.75 10.66 -13.74
N VAL A 83 9.50 11.00 -14.99
CA VAL A 83 10.54 11.51 -15.91
C VAL A 83 10.87 12.99 -15.68
N ASN A 84 10.01 13.74 -14.97
CA ASN A 84 10.23 15.16 -14.72
C ASN A 84 10.99 15.39 -13.41
N LYS A 85 12.30 15.53 -13.50
CA LYS A 85 13.18 15.73 -12.35
C LYS A 85 12.77 16.92 -11.48
N SER A 86 12.42 18.06 -12.08
CA SER A 86 12.03 19.27 -11.34
C SER A 86 10.75 19.06 -10.54
N VAL A 87 9.76 18.37 -11.12
CA VAL A 87 8.50 18.05 -10.44
C VAL A 87 8.75 17.07 -9.28
N ARG A 88 9.60 16.06 -9.48
CA ARG A 88 9.97 15.13 -8.40
C ARG A 88 10.64 15.85 -7.22
N GLU A 89 11.63 16.71 -7.51
CA GLU A 89 12.34 17.47 -6.48
C GLU A 89 11.41 18.40 -5.71
N GLU A 90 10.52 19.10 -6.39
CA GLU A 90 9.53 19.96 -5.74
C GLU A 90 8.51 19.15 -4.93
N THR A 91 8.08 18.00 -5.45
CA THR A 91 7.19 17.08 -4.72
C THR A 91 7.83 16.59 -3.43
N ILE A 92 9.09 16.18 -3.47
CA ILE A 92 9.83 15.75 -2.27
C ILE A 92 9.87 16.89 -1.24
N LYS A 93 10.22 18.12 -1.64
CA LYS A 93 10.24 19.27 -0.74
C LYS A 93 8.88 19.52 -0.11
N ARG A 94 7.80 19.44 -0.89
CA ARG A 94 6.43 19.64 -0.39
C ARG A 94 6.02 18.56 0.60
N LEU A 95 6.30 17.29 0.32
CA LEU A 95 6.00 16.19 1.24
C LEU A 95 6.78 16.34 2.55
N ILE A 96 8.07 16.70 2.51
CA ILE A 96 8.83 17.00 3.72
C ILE A 96 8.22 18.20 4.46
N GLY A 97 7.84 19.26 3.75
CA GLY A 97 7.15 20.41 4.34
C GLY A 97 5.85 20.04 5.06
N TYR A 98 5.03 19.17 4.47
CA TYR A 98 3.82 18.64 5.11
C TYR A 98 4.15 17.79 6.34
N ALA A 99 5.17 16.95 6.26
CA ALA A 99 5.58 16.15 7.42
C ALA A 99 6.00 17.02 8.60
N LEU A 100 6.72 18.09 8.37
CA LEU A 100 7.12 19.05 9.40
C LEU A 100 5.92 19.85 9.94
N LEU A 101 5.02 20.27 9.04
CA LEU A 101 3.83 21.05 9.41
C LEU A 101 2.87 20.24 10.30
N TYR A 102 2.59 19.00 9.90
CA TYR A 102 1.64 18.13 10.59
C TYR A 102 2.30 17.22 11.61
N GLY A 103 3.64 17.14 11.62
CA GLY A 103 4.41 16.27 12.50
C GLY A 103 4.19 14.79 12.18
N PHE A 104 4.29 14.39 10.92
CA PHE A 104 4.23 12.99 10.54
C PHE A 104 5.46 12.23 11.04
N ASP A 105 5.30 10.92 11.20
CA ASP A 105 6.38 10.01 11.60
C ASP A 105 7.00 9.26 10.41
N GLY A 106 6.36 9.33 9.26
CA GLY A 106 6.80 8.66 8.03
C GLY A 106 5.84 8.86 6.88
N TYR A 107 6.06 8.10 5.80
CA TYR A 107 5.22 8.02 4.62
C TYR A 107 5.10 6.57 4.14
N ASN A 108 3.96 6.23 3.56
CA ASN A 108 3.73 5.00 2.84
C ASN A 108 3.51 5.33 1.35
N LEU A 109 4.32 4.76 0.46
CA LEU A 109 4.22 4.97 -0.98
C LEU A 109 3.40 3.84 -1.59
N ASP A 110 2.29 4.17 -2.24
CA ASP A 110 1.38 3.22 -2.87
C ASP A 110 1.25 3.53 -4.37
N PHE A 111 2.30 3.19 -5.12
CA PHE A 111 2.36 3.41 -6.56
C PHE A 111 2.07 2.11 -7.27
N GLU A 112 0.92 2.03 -7.94
CA GLU A 112 0.47 0.84 -8.62
C GLU A 112 0.16 1.11 -10.11
N ASN A 113 0.13 0.04 -10.93
CA ASN A 113 -0.10 0.14 -12.38
C ASN A 113 0.84 1.16 -13.04
N ILE A 114 2.13 0.92 -12.95
CA ILE A 114 3.19 1.77 -13.49
C ILE A 114 3.70 1.15 -14.79
N ASN A 115 3.99 1.95 -15.80
CA ASN A 115 4.66 1.44 -16.99
C ASN A 115 5.98 0.74 -16.61
N TYR A 116 6.18 -0.46 -17.09
CA TYR A 116 7.39 -1.24 -16.77
C TYR A 116 8.68 -0.51 -17.15
N GLU A 117 8.63 0.28 -18.19
CA GLU A 117 9.73 1.10 -18.69
C GLU A 117 10.18 2.16 -17.68
N ASP A 118 9.31 2.54 -16.73
CA ASP A 118 9.59 3.53 -15.68
C ASP A 118 10.19 2.91 -14.39
N ARG A 119 10.60 1.65 -14.45
CA ARG A 119 11.14 0.90 -13.30
C ARG A 119 12.33 1.60 -12.63
N ASP A 120 13.26 2.08 -13.42
CA ASP A 120 14.47 2.75 -12.93
C ASP A 120 14.17 4.16 -12.40
N GLU A 121 13.26 4.89 -13.05
CA GLU A 121 12.77 6.19 -12.61
C GLU A 121 12.01 6.08 -11.28
N LEU A 122 11.20 5.04 -11.11
CA LEU A 122 10.52 4.75 -9.85
C LEU A 122 11.54 4.51 -8.73
N THR A 123 12.52 3.65 -8.97
CA THR A 123 13.59 3.37 -8.01
C THR A 123 14.38 4.63 -7.65
N SER A 124 14.72 5.45 -8.66
CA SER A 124 15.40 6.72 -8.47
C SER A 124 14.60 7.72 -7.65
N PHE A 125 13.29 7.81 -7.88
CA PHE A 125 12.40 8.67 -7.10
C PHE A 125 12.34 8.20 -5.64
N VAL A 126 12.11 6.90 -5.41
CA VAL A 126 12.04 6.32 -4.06
C VAL A 126 13.35 6.54 -3.30
N ALA A 127 14.50 6.33 -3.96
CA ALA A 127 15.80 6.57 -3.36
C ALA A 127 15.98 8.04 -2.93
N ALA A 128 15.67 8.98 -3.81
CA ALA A 128 15.79 10.41 -3.52
C ALA A 128 14.83 10.86 -2.41
N PHE A 129 13.59 10.38 -2.46
CA PHE A 129 12.59 10.66 -1.43
C PHE A 129 13.02 10.12 -0.06
N SER A 130 13.50 8.88 -0.01
CA SER A 130 13.93 8.23 1.23
C SER A 130 15.13 8.96 1.86
N VAL A 131 16.11 9.38 1.06
CA VAL A 131 17.24 10.18 1.56
C VAL A 131 16.73 11.48 2.21
N ALA A 132 15.82 12.19 1.55
CA ALA A 132 15.25 13.42 2.10
C ALA A 132 14.43 13.16 3.37
N ALA A 133 13.59 12.12 3.38
CA ALA A 133 12.75 11.76 4.52
C ALA A 133 13.59 11.33 5.74
N HIS A 134 14.58 10.49 5.54
CA HIS A 134 15.47 10.02 6.61
C HIS A 134 16.28 11.15 7.23
N ALA A 135 16.64 12.20 6.46
CA ALA A 135 17.33 13.39 7.00
C ALA A 135 16.49 14.12 8.08
N TYR A 136 15.17 13.92 8.06
CA TYR A 136 14.24 14.46 9.08
C TYR A 136 13.70 13.39 10.03
N GLY A 137 14.29 12.20 10.06
CA GLY A 137 13.90 11.11 10.94
C GLY A 137 12.58 10.42 10.58
N LEU A 138 12.04 10.68 9.36
CA LEU A 138 10.82 10.07 8.88
C LEU A 138 11.09 8.64 8.40
N LYS A 139 10.14 7.74 8.64
CA LYS A 139 10.15 6.39 8.07
C LYS A 139 9.56 6.39 6.66
N VAL A 140 10.06 5.51 5.80
CA VAL A 140 9.52 5.33 4.44
C VAL A 140 9.21 3.87 4.21
N SER A 141 7.96 3.58 3.87
CA SER A 141 7.52 2.28 3.41
C SER A 141 6.95 2.37 2.00
N MET A 142 6.92 1.25 1.30
CA MET A 142 6.33 1.15 -0.03
C MET A 142 5.50 -0.11 -0.15
N ASP A 143 4.31 0.03 -0.72
CA ASP A 143 3.41 -1.06 -1.04
C ASP A 143 3.85 -1.72 -2.34
N VAL A 144 3.84 -3.04 -2.36
CA VAL A 144 4.14 -3.84 -3.55
C VAL A 144 3.17 -5.00 -3.68
N THR A 145 2.86 -5.37 -4.90
CA THR A 145 2.07 -6.56 -5.19
C THR A 145 2.90 -7.85 -5.07
N PRO A 146 2.26 -9.01 -4.95
CA PRO A 146 2.94 -10.29 -5.08
C PRO A 146 3.75 -10.42 -6.37
N VAL A 147 4.87 -11.14 -6.31
CA VAL A 147 5.72 -11.41 -7.49
C VAL A 147 4.93 -12.20 -8.53
N SER A 148 4.80 -11.65 -9.72
CA SER A 148 4.08 -12.25 -10.84
C SER A 148 4.71 -11.89 -12.19
N ALA A 149 4.16 -12.43 -13.27
CA ALA A 149 4.57 -12.12 -14.65
C ALA A 149 4.03 -10.77 -15.16
N SER A 150 3.17 -10.11 -14.42
CA SER A 150 2.62 -8.81 -14.82
C SER A 150 3.69 -7.74 -14.79
N LYS A 151 3.93 -7.09 -15.92
CA LYS A 151 4.95 -6.05 -16.06
C LYS A 151 4.60 -4.83 -15.19
N ASN A 152 3.45 -4.21 -15.44
CA ASN A 152 3.05 -2.95 -14.80
C ASN A 152 2.60 -3.10 -13.34
N TRP A 153 2.18 -4.30 -12.94
CA TRP A 153 1.67 -4.56 -11.60
C TRP A 153 2.65 -5.27 -10.68
N SER A 154 3.75 -5.83 -11.22
CA SER A 154 4.69 -6.59 -10.39
C SER A 154 6.15 -6.38 -10.78
N GLN A 155 6.51 -6.56 -12.06
CA GLN A 155 7.92 -6.52 -12.48
C GLN A 155 8.50 -5.11 -12.46
N VAL A 156 7.66 -4.08 -12.49
CA VAL A 156 8.06 -2.67 -12.34
C VAL A 156 8.71 -2.40 -10.97
N TYR A 157 8.37 -3.17 -9.94
CA TYR A 157 9.04 -3.04 -8.64
C TYR A 157 10.37 -3.80 -8.66
N ASP A 158 11.47 -3.08 -8.80
CA ASP A 158 12.80 -3.62 -8.51
C ASP A 158 13.01 -3.78 -7.00
N ARG A 159 12.45 -4.85 -6.44
CA ARG A 159 12.43 -5.06 -4.99
C ARG A 159 13.83 -5.06 -4.37
N ALA A 160 14.79 -5.64 -5.07
CA ALA A 160 16.18 -5.69 -4.61
C ALA A 160 16.82 -4.29 -4.58
N SER A 161 16.55 -3.47 -5.58
CA SER A 161 17.06 -2.08 -5.65
C SER A 161 16.27 -1.12 -4.77
N LEU A 162 14.98 -1.36 -4.53
CA LEU A 162 14.13 -0.54 -3.65
C LEU A 162 14.42 -0.77 -2.16
N ALA A 163 14.60 -2.03 -1.75
CA ALA A 163 14.72 -2.40 -0.35
C ALA A 163 15.82 -1.68 0.44
N PRO A 164 17.02 -1.36 -0.11
CA PRO A 164 18.03 -0.60 0.62
C PRO A 164 17.59 0.81 1.03
N HIS A 165 16.67 1.41 0.28
CA HIS A 165 16.20 2.78 0.51
C HIS A 165 15.01 2.85 1.45
N LEU A 166 14.26 1.75 1.61
CA LEU A 166 13.04 1.67 2.41
C LEU A 166 13.33 1.16 3.83
N ASP A 167 12.55 1.65 4.80
CA ASP A 167 12.47 1.02 6.13
C ASP A 167 11.68 -0.28 6.04
N TYR A 168 10.56 -0.28 5.33
CA TYR A 168 9.71 -1.45 5.14
C TYR A 168 9.16 -1.53 3.72
N LEU A 169 8.95 -2.77 3.29
CA LEU A 169 8.26 -3.11 2.06
C LEU A 169 6.98 -3.85 2.46
N MET A 170 5.83 -3.24 2.14
CA MET A 170 4.51 -3.76 2.48
C MET A 170 4.03 -4.67 1.35
N LEU A 171 3.95 -5.96 1.60
CA LEU A 171 3.45 -6.91 0.62
C LEU A 171 1.92 -6.95 0.68
N MET A 172 1.26 -6.49 -0.36
CA MET A 172 -0.19 -6.54 -0.51
C MET A 172 -0.64 -7.95 -0.90
N ALA A 173 -0.59 -8.88 0.05
CA ALA A 173 -0.92 -10.28 -0.17
C ALA A 173 -2.44 -10.53 -0.08
N TYR A 174 -3.20 -9.77 -0.85
CA TYR A 174 -4.66 -9.85 -0.97
C TYR A 174 -5.08 -9.57 -2.42
N ASP A 175 -6.38 -9.60 -2.68
CA ASP A 175 -6.95 -9.53 -4.04
C ASP A 175 -6.44 -10.64 -4.96
N GLN A 176 -6.25 -11.85 -4.39
CA GLN A 176 -5.92 -13.05 -5.18
C GLN A 176 -6.90 -13.24 -6.33
N VAL A 177 -8.18 -13.07 -6.05
CA VAL A 177 -9.23 -12.89 -7.04
C VAL A 177 -9.76 -11.47 -6.90
N GLY A 178 -9.43 -10.63 -7.86
CA GLY A 178 -9.72 -9.22 -7.83
C GLY A 178 -11.21 -8.91 -8.11
N ARG A 179 -11.61 -7.69 -7.79
CA ARG A 179 -13.00 -7.19 -7.93
C ARG A 179 -13.54 -7.33 -9.35
N THR A 180 -12.71 -7.23 -10.36
CA THR A 180 -13.10 -7.29 -11.78
C THR A 180 -13.02 -8.70 -12.37
N SER A 181 -12.71 -9.70 -11.54
CA SER A 181 -12.66 -11.09 -12.00
C SER A 181 -14.05 -11.56 -12.44
N PRO A 182 -14.18 -12.20 -13.61
CA PRO A 182 -15.43 -12.82 -14.04
C PRO A 182 -15.78 -14.04 -13.21
N VAL A 183 -14.91 -14.49 -12.33
CA VAL A 183 -15.04 -15.72 -11.57
C VAL A 183 -14.93 -15.40 -10.10
N PRO A 184 -15.90 -15.79 -9.24
CA PRO A 184 -15.79 -15.64 -7.80
C PRO A 184 -14.57 -16.37 -7.24
N GLY A 185 -14.01 -15.84 -6.15
CA GLY A 185 -12.89 -16.49 -5.51
C GLY A 185 -12.41 -15.78 -4.24
N PRO A 186 -11.43 -16.35 -3.56
CA PRO A 186 -10.96 -15.84 -2.28
C PRO A 186 -10.18 -14.54 -2.43
N CYS A 187 -10.26 -13.69 -1.41
CA CYS A 187 -9.39 -12.50 -1.30
C CYS A 187 -7.92 -12.90 -1.09
N ALA A 188 -7.68 -13.94 -0.29
CA ALA A 188 -6.34 -14.45 -0.01
C ALA A 188 -6.44 -15.85 0.60
N THR A 189 -5.89 -16.87 -0.05
CA THR A 189 -5.73 -18.19 0.54
C THR A 189 -4.38 -18.33 1.21
N ALA A 190 -4.28 -19.09 2.28
CA ALA A 190 -3.03 -19.29 3.00
C ALA A 190 -1.88 -19.81 2.11
N PRO A 191 -2.06 -20.81 1.23
CA PRO A 191 -0.99 -21.26 0.33
C PRO A 191 -0.53 -20.17 -0.65
N TRP A 192 -1.45 -19.34 -1.15
CA TRP A 192 -1.10 -18.26 -2.07
C TRP A 192 -0.32 -17.15 -1.36
N VAL A 193 -0.75 -16.76 -0.14
CA VAL A 193 -0.02 -15.80 0.71
C VAL A 193 1.38 -16.31 1.05
N GLU A 194 1.51 -17.58 1.46
CA GLU A 194 2.81 -18.17 1.74
C GLU A 194 3.73 -18.15 0.51
N SER A 195 3.20 -18.47 -0.66
CA SER A 195 3.97 -18.36 -1.92
C SER A 195 4.40 -16.93 -2.21
N ALA A 196 3.52 -15.94 -2.00
CA ALA A 196 3.83 -14.53 -2.20
C ALA A 196 4.95 -14.06 -1.27
N VAL A 197 4.89 -14.42 0.01
CA VAL A 197 5.93 -14.12 1.01
C VAL A 197 7.25 -14.76 0.61
N ARG A 198 7.29 -16.07 0.30
CA ARG A 198 8.52 -16.79 -0.09
C ARG A 198 9.20 -16.15 -1.30
N LYS A 199 8.44 -15.83 -2.34
CA LYS A 199 8.97 -15.19 -3.55
C LYS A 199 9.50 -13.78 -3.27
N THR A 200 8.86 -13.02 -2.39
CA THR A 200 9.32 -11.67 -2.04
C THR A 200 10.62 -11.72 -1.24
N LEU A 201 10.77 -12.70 -0.33
CA LEU A 201 11.97 -12.91 0.47
C LEU A 201 13.21 -13.36 -0.35
N GLU A 202 13.05 -13.69 -1.63
CA GLU A 202 14.19 -13.90 -2.55
C GLU A 202 14.91 -12.59 -2.88
N PHE A 203 14.27 -11.44 -2.67
CA PHE A 203 14.78 -10.11 -3.04
C PHE A 203 15.09 -9.19 -1.87
N ILE A 204 14.52 -9.45 -0.70
CA ILE A 204 14.62 -8.55 0.46
C ILE A 204 14.84 -9.31 1.76
N ASP A 205 15.43 -8.65 2.75
CA ASP A 205 15.56 -9.19 4.10
C ASP A 205 14.19 -9.26 4.79
N LYS A 206 13.96 -10.34 5.53
CA LYS A 206 12.72 -10.59 6.27
C LYS A 206 12.37 -9.46 7.25
N ASP A 207 13.36 -8.78 7.81
CA ASP A 207 13.16 -7.72 8.79
C ASP A 207 12.60 -6.42 8.16
N LYS A 208 12.60 -6.34 6.83
CA LYS A 208 12.00 -5.26 6.07
C LYS A 208 10.62 -5.60 5.51
N LEU A 209 10.21 -6.88 5.53
CA LEU A 209 8.94 -7.31 5.00
C LEU A 209 7.81 -7.13 6.02
N VAL A 210 6.76 -6.44 5.61
CA VAL A 210 5.48 -6.36 6.32
C VAL A 210 4.41 -7.02 5.48
N LEU A 211 3.67 -7.96 6.06
CA LEU A 211 2.59 -8.67 5.37
C LEU A 211 1.29 -7.86 5.48
N GLY A 212 0.78 -7.39 4.35
CA GLY A 212 -0.56 -6.83 4.23
C GLY A 212 -1.63 -7.92 4.22
N MET A 213 -2.64 -7.76 5.07
CA MET A 213 -3.75 -8.70 5.16
C MET A 213 -5.09 -8.00 4.88
N PRO A 214 -6.05 -8.66 4.19
CA PRO A 214 -7.35 -8.09 3.95
C PRO A 214 -8.21 -8.10 5.22
N LEU A 215 -8.83 -6.96 5.54
CA LEU A 215 -9.88 -6.84 6.56
C LEU A 215 -11.24 -6.60 5.90
N TYR A 216 -11.45 -7.11 4.71
CA TYR A 216 -12.66 -6.98 3.92
C TYR A 216 -13.01 -8.32 3.27
N MET A 217 -14.24 -8.43 2.79
CA MET A 217 -14.72 -9.54 1.97
C MET A 217 -15.27 -9.01 0.64
N ARG A 218 -15.34 -9.90 -0.35
CA ARG A 218 -16.02 -9.63 -1.61
C ARG A 218 -17.26 -10.50 -1.69
N THR A 219 -18.37 -9.90 -2.09
CA THR A 219 -19.62 -10.60 -2.36
C THR A 219 -19.82 -10.69 -3.86
N TRP A 220 -20.11 -11.88 -4.33
CA TRP A 220 -20.41 -12.16 -5.72
C TRP A 220 -21.91 -12.48 -5.82
N TYR A 221 -22.55 -11.95 -6.83
CA TYR A 221 -23.96 -12.22 -7.09
C TYR A 221 -24.06 -13.10 -8.34
N SER A 222 -24.84 -14.19 -8.23
CA SER A 222 -25.24 -14.96 -9.40
C SER A 222 -26.48 -14.33 -10.02
N THR A 223 -26.52 -14.28 -11.35
CA THR A 223 -27.71 -13.84 -12.10
C THR A 223 -28.72 -14.96 -12.32
N ASP A 224 -28.36 -16.22 -12.02
CA ASP A 224 -29.22 -17.38 -12.21
C ASP A 224 -29.92 -17.72 -10.91
N GLU A 225 -31.27 -17.72 -10.91
CA GLU A 225 -32.09 -18.08 -9.75
C GLU A 225 -31.85 -19.53 -9.26
N GLU A 226 -31.30 -20.41 -10.12
CA GLU A 226 -30.99 -21.80 -9.79
C GLU A 226 -29.65 -22.03 -9.10
N SER A 227 -28.82 -21.01 -8.94
CA SER A 227 -27.45 -21.17 -8.40
C SER A 227 -27.40 -20.92 -6.89
N MET A 228 -28.25 -21.51 -6.10
CA MET A 228 -27.96 -21.69 -4.69
C MET A 228 -26.75 -22.64 -4.57
N LEU A 229 -25.62 -22.12 -4.15
CA LEU A 229 -24.45 -22.95 -3.88
C LEU A 229 -24.83 -23.99 -2.82
N PRO A 230 -24.39 -25.25 -2.96
CA PRO A 230 -24.55 -26.26 -1.93
C PRO A 230 -24.03 -25.73 -0.58
N GLU A 231 -24.63 -26.16 0.52
CA GLU A 231 -24.19 -25.79 1.87
C GLU A 231 -22.76 -26.26 2.15
N ASN A 232 -22.31 -27.33 1.50
CA ASN A 232 -20.97 -27.84 1.61
C ASN A 232 -20.04 -27.13 0.60
N PRO A 233 -19.03 -26.40 1.05
CA PRO A 233 -18.08 -25.70 0.15
C PRO A 233 -17.33 -26.63 -0.82
N ASP A 234 -17.13 -27.89 -0.48
CA ASP A 234 -16.45 -28.87 -1.33
C ASP A 234 -17.28 -29.29 -2.55
N GLU A 235 -18.59 -29.01 -2.50
CA GLU A 235 -19.54 -29.30 -3.58
C GLU A 235 -19.80 -28.09 -4.48
N TRP A 236 -19.17 -26.96 -4.19
CA TRP A 236 -19.37 -25.76 -5.00
C TRP A 236 -18.87 -25.96 -6.42
N PRO A 237 -19.68 -25.64 -7.43
CA PRO A 237 -19.23 -25.71 -8.80
C PRO A 237 -18.05 -24.77 -9.03
N ALA A 238 -17.18 -25.14 -9.94
CA ALA A 238 -16.13 -24.21 -10.39
C ALA A 238 -16.81 -22.90 -10.83
N PRO A 239 -16.26 -21.74 -10.41
CA PRO A 239 -16.89 -20.46 -10.69
C PRO A 239 -17.07 -20.23 -12.18
N THR A 240 -18.28 -19.91 -12.61
CA THR A 240 -18.64 -19.80 -14.04
C THR A 240 -19.05 -18.39 -14.50
N GLY A 241 -18.92 -17.38 -13.65
CA GLY A 241 -19.30 -16.03 -14.07
C GLY A 241 -19.02 -14.94 -13.05
N SER A 242 -19.03 -13.70 -13.51
CA SER A 242 -18.99 -12.49 -12.70
C SER A 242 -20.37 -11.88 -12.61
N GLY A 243 -20.76 -11.42 -11.46
CA GLY A 243 -21.78 -10.40 -11.33
C GLY A 243 -21.17 -9.02 -11.42
#